data_934938261ad1d932f16ca81cb58214ad
#
_entry.id   934938261ad1d932f16ca81cb58214ad
#
_cell.length_a   1.000
_cell.length_b   1.000
_cell.length_c   1.000
_cell.angle_alpha   90.00
_cell.angle_beta   90.00
_cell.angle_gamma   90.00
#
_symmetry.space_group_name_H-M   'P 1'
#
loop_
_entity.id
_entity.type
_entity.pdbx_description
1 polymer ?
#
loop_
_entity_poly.entity_id
_entity_poly.type
_entity_poly.pdbx_seq_one_letter_code
_entity_poly.pdbx_strand_id
1 'polypeptide(L)'
;MSANPQFESTRLDAGTCWRDGVLDLPEPFRLESGESLAPARLAWQCVGPDEAPLVVVLGGISAHARACARDGRGWFEAQCGQGKALDIKRYRLLGIDWLGGVDGSTGPHGAADFPAISSADQARALLLLLNRFGARRVHLLVGASYGGNVAQQLAALLGERLRHLVLLCAAHRPAQFGHALRQVQRTILDLGDDADTALALARSLAVLGYRTPEGVETRFGGDVSGGAVSSWLDHHGAKFAARFDAAAYRVLSASIDAHRIDPSMIHAPTTLLAVREDLIVPLSLAHEYAQRAPHCELIEISSLYGHDAFLKEERAVGNLLRTALENNA
;
A
#
# COMPACT_ATOMS: atom_id res chain seq x y z
N MET A 1 2.30 0.80 -37.38
CA MET A 1 3.53 0.67 -36.58
C MET A 1 3.50 1.79 -35.55
N SER A 2 2.98 1.49 -34.34
CA SER A 2 2.80 2.47 -33.27
C SER A 2 4.11 2.60 -32.50
N ALA A 3 4.61 3.83 -32.36
CA ALA A 3 5.83 4.16 -31.65
C ALA A 3 5.74 3.71 -30.19
N ASN A 4 6.72 2.92 -29.76
CA ASN A 4 6.89 2.51 -28.37
C ASN A 4 7.19 3.76 -27.53
N PRO A 5 6.44 4.09 -26.46
CA PRO A 5 6.83 5.19 -25.60
C PRO A 5 8.21 4.90 -25.00
N GLN A 6 9.10 5.89 -25.07
CA GLN A 6 10.47 5.82 -24.58
C GLN A 6 10.44 5.63 -23.05
N PHE A 7 10.82 4.44 -22.59
CA PHE A 7 11.09 4.20 -21.19
C PHE A 7 12.51 4.70 -20.89
N GLU A 8 12.65 5.66 -19.99
CA GLU A 8 13.97 5.99 -19.46
C GLU A 8 14.49 4.81 -18.62
N SER A 9 15.45 4.08 -19.16
CA SER A 9 16.13 3.00 -18.45
C SER A 9 17.56 3.39 -18.14
N THR A 10 17.94 3.39 -16.87
CA THR A 10 19.33 3.55 -16.45
C THR A 10 19.85 2.23 -15.89
N ARG A 11 20.84 1.63 -16.52
CA ARG A 11 21.54 0.45 -16.01
C ARG A 11 22.65 0.91 -15.06
N LEU A 12 22.58 0.47 -13.79
CA LEU A 12 23.65 0.58 -12.82
C LEU A 12 24.05 -0.88 -12.49
N ASP A 13 25.26 -1.25 -12.78
CA ASP A 13 25.84 -2.60 -12.67
C ASP A 13 25.23 -3.70 -13.57
N ALA A 14 26.04 -4.69 -13.92
CA ALA A 14 25.65 -5.76 -14.82
C ALA A 14 24.48 -6.55 -14.24
N GLY A 15 23.24 -6.23 -14.68
CA GLY A 15 22.06 -7.06 -14.44
C GLY A 15 20.86 -6.38 -13.75
N THR A 16 21.01 -5.28 -13.01
CA THR A 16 19.86 -4.61 -12.37
C THR A 16 19.39 -3.43 -13.21
N CYS A 17 18.16 -3.48 -13.68
CA CYS A 17 17.53 -2.41 -14.44
C CYS A 17 16.52 -1.65 -13.55
N TRP A 18 16.60 -0.32 -13.56
CA TRP A 18 15.62 0.57 -12.92
C TRP A 18 14.83 1.27 -14.02
N ARG A 19 13.53 1.12 -13.98
CA ARG A 19 12.63 1.74 -14.94
C ARG A 19 11.49 2.40 -14.21
N ASP A 20 11.23 3.63 -14.57
CA ASP A 20 10.05 4.39 -14.16
C ASP A 20 9.25 4.71 -15.42
N GLY A 21 7.95 4.84 -15.30
CA GLY A 21 7.11 5.18 -16.42
C GLY A 21 5.68 5.49 -15.99
N VAL A 22 4.91 5.93 -16.97
CA VAL A 22 3.50 6.22 -16.83
C VAL A 22 2.74 5.44 -17.90
N LEU A 23 1.68 4.76 -17.50
CA LEU A 23 0.73 4.11 -18.40
C LEU A 23 -0.48 5.01 -18.56
N ASP A 24 -0.77 5.44 -19.78
CA ASP A 24 -2.07 6.02 -20.11
C ASP A 24 -3.12 4.88 -20.08
N LEU A 25 -4.13 5.05 -19.24
CA LEU A 25 -5.25 4.10 -19.15
C LEU A 25 -6.26 4.38 -20.26
N PRO A 26 -7.14 3.42 -20.60
CA PRO A 26 -8.19 3.66 -21.58
C PRO A 26 -9.06 4.87 -21.22
N GLU A 27 -9.40 5.70 -22.21
CA GLU A 27 -10.25 6.86 -22.01
C GLU A 27 -11.67 6.63 -22.57
N PRO A 28 -12.70 6.87 -21.75
CA PRO A 28 -12.65 7.18 -20.34
C PRO A 28 -12.34 5.92 -19.49
N PHE A 29 -11.54 6.05 -18.43
CA PHE A 29 -11.36 4.99 -17.47
C PHE A 29 -12.58 4.94 -16.54
N ARG A 30 -13.43 3.94 -16.74
CA ARG A 30 -14.67 3.76 -15.98
C ARG A 30 -14.37 3.30 -14.56
N LEU A 31 -14.93 4.00 -13.57
CA LEU A 31 -14.79 3.69 -12.15
C LEU A 31 -15.94 2.80 -11.66
N GLU A 32 -15.71 2.13 -10.53
CA GLU A 32 -16.75 1.31 -9.89
C GLU A 32 -17.96 2.14 -9.44
N SER A 33 -17.74 3.42 -9.11
CA SER A 33 -18.82 4.38 -8.81
C SER A 33 -19.76 4.66 -9.99
N GLY A 34 -19.40 4.28 -11.22
CA GLY A 34 -20.09 4.66 -12.47
C GLY A 34 -19.55 5.96 -13.09
N GLU A 35 -18.76 6.72 -12.37
CA GLU A 35 -18.07 7.90 -12.89
C GLU A 35 -16.92 7.51 -13.83
N SER A 36 -16.21 8.50 -14.34
CA SER A 36 -15.08 8.29 -15.24
C SER A 36 -13.91 9.19 -14.86
N LEU A 37 -12.71 8.65 -14.96
CA LEU A 37 -11.48 9.42 -14.84
C LEU A 37 -10.91 9.67 -16.25
N ALA A 38 -10.68 10.94 -16.60
CA ALA A 38 -10.07 11.36 -17.85
C ALA A 38 -9.37 12.72 -17.67
N PRO A 39 -8.07 12.86 -17.99
CA PRO A 39 -7.18 11.76 -18.36
C PRO A 39 -6.91 10.82 -17.19
N ALA A 40 -6.69 9.55 -17.45
CA ALA A 40 -6.33 8.57 -16.44
C ALA A 40 -4.92 8.01 -16.71
N ARG A 41 -3.99 8.24 -15.80
CA ARG A 41 -2.60 7.80 -15.91
C ARG A 41 -2.14 7.10 -14.64
N LEU A 42 -1.45 5.98 -14.82
CA LEU A 42 -0.89 5.18 -13.73
C LEU A 42 0.64 5.24 -13.81
N ALA A 43 1.28 5.89 -12.85
CA ALA A 43 2.73 5.90 -12.70
C ALA A 43 3.21 4.66 -11.97
N TRP A 44 4.39 4.18 -12.36
CA TRP A 44 4.96 2.94 -11.84
C TRP A 44 6.48 2.99 -11.81
N GLN A 45 7.07 2.15 -10.94
CA GLN A 45 8.48 1.82 -10.97
C GLN A 45 8.66 0.31 -11.05
N CYS A 46 9.63 -0.13 -11.85
CA CYS A 46 10.04 -1.52 -11.94
C CYS A 46 11.56 -1.63 -11.77
N VAL A 47 12.02 -2.48 -10.86
CA VAL A 47 13.44 -2.68 -10.57
C VAL A 47 13.79 -4.16 -10.55
N GLY A 48 14.92 -4.51 -11.17
CA GLY A 48 15.43 -5.88 -11.26
C GLY A 48 15.64 -6.36 -12.70
N PRO A 49 16.12 -7.59 -12.90
CA PRO A 49 16.34 -8.16 -14.22
C PRO A 49 15.02 -8.35 -14.99
N ASP A 50 15.04 -8.14 -16.30
CA ASP A 50 13.82 -8.20 -17.13
C ASP A 50 13.15 -9.58 -17.14
N GLU A 51 13.94 -10.64 -17.14
CA GLU A 51 13.46 -12.02 -17.18
C GLU A 51 13.23 -12.63 -15.79
N ALA A 52 13.52 -11.88 -14.73
CA ALA A 52 13.33 -12.35 -13.35
C ALA A 52 11.84 -12.49 -13.01
N PRO A 53 11.49 -13.42 -12.08
CA PRO A 53 10.12 -13.55 -11.60
C PRO A 53 9.56 -12.21 -11.08
N LEU A 54 8.35 -11.87 -11.52
CA LEU A 54 7.70 -10.60 -11.17
C LEU A 54 7.10 -10.64 -9.78
N VAL A 55 7.47 -9.69 -8.96
CA VAL A 55 6.91 -9.42 -7.63
C VAL A 55 6.25 -8.05 -7.65
N VAL A 56 4.98 -7.98 -7.30
CA VAL A 56 4.25 -6.71 -7.15
C VAL A 56 4.25 -6.33 -5.66
N VAL A 57 4.59 -5.08 -5.34
CA VAL A 57 4.72 -4.60 -3.96
C VAL A 57 3.90 -3.33 -3.76
N LEU A 58 2.85 -3.43 -2.92
CA LEU A 58 1.85 -2.39 -2.68
C LEU A 58 1.85 -2.00 -1.21
N GLY A 59 2.05 -0.74 -0.92
CA GLY A 59 2.15 -0.22 0.45
C GLY A 59 0.86 0.42 0.98
N GLY A 60 0.96 1.12 2.10
CA GLY A 60 -0.14 1.86 2.69
C GLY A 60 -0.60 3.05 1.84
N ILE A 61 -1.56 3.79 2.37
CA ILE A 61 -2.19 4.96 1.71
C ILE A 61 -1.17 6.02 1.23
N SER A 62 -0.07 6.19 1.94
CA SER A 62 0.99 7.18 1.63
C SER A 62 2.21 6.57 0.93
N ALA A 63 2.13 5.32 0.50
CA ALA A 63 3.18 4.68 -0.27
C ALA A 63 3.12 5.11 -1.74
N HIS A 64 4.28 5.17 -2.35
CA HIS A 64 4.47 5.47 -3.76
C HIS A 64 5.04 4.26 -4.50
N ALA A 65 5.26 4.36 -5.82
CA ALA A 65 5.77 3.28 -6.67
C ALA A 65 7.11 2.68 -6.20
N ARG A 66 7.92 3.45 -5.47
CA ARG A 66 9.26 3.07 -5.04
C ARG A 66 9.25 2.30 -3.73
N ALA A 67 9.03 0.98 -3.79
CA ALA A 67 9.20 0.11 -2.63
C ALA A 67 10.65 0.10 -2.14
N CYS A 68 11.63 0.06 -3.06
CA CYS A 68 13.01 0.49 -2.82
C CYS A 68 13.41 1.58 -3.81
N ALA A 69 14.41 2.38 -3.48
CA ALA A 69 14.88 3.48 -4.29
C ALA A 69 16.41 3.51 -4.35
N ARG A 70 16.98 4.12 -5.42
CA ARG A 70 18.42 4.25 -5.58
C ARG A 70 19.09 5.04 -4.45
N ASP A 71 18.36 5.99 -3.89
CA ASP A 71 18.80 6.85 -2.79
C ASP A 71 18.48 6.30 -1.39
N GLY A 72 17.97 5.05 -1.31
CA GLY A 72 17.60 4.41 -0.06
C GLY A 72 16.35 4.98 0.61
N ARG A 73 15.50 5.70 -0.13
CA ARG A 73 14.27 6.33 0.38
C ARG A 73 12.98 5.64 -0.06
N GLY A 74 13.06 4.39 -0.50
CA GLY A 74 11.88 3.57 -0.73
C GLY A 74 11.09 3.36 0.56
N TRP A 75 9.79 3.20 0.44
CA TRP A 75 8.95 3.04 1.63
C TRP A 75 9.12 1.66 2.30
N PHE A 76 9.68 0.67 1.59
CA PHE A 76 9.87 -0.70 2.08
C PHE A 76 11.35 -1.14 2.02
N GLU A 77 12.26 -0.19 2.18
CA GLU A 77 13.72 -0.41 2.10
C GLU A 77 14.23 -1.55 2.97
N ALA A 78 13.64 -1.77 4.16
CA ALA A 78 14.04 -2.88 5.03
C ALA A 78 13.91 -4.25 4.35
N GLN A 79 12.97 -4.41 3.43
CA GLN A 79 12.65 -5.68 2.78
C GLN A 79 13.12 -5.77 1.33
N CYS A 80 13.27 -4.62 0.64
CA CYS A 80 13.59 -4.55 -0.79
C CYS A 80 15.03 -4.09 -1.00
N GLY A 81 15.78 -4.78 -1.87
CA GLY A 81 17.15 -4.42 -2.19
C GLY A 81 18.05 -5.65 -2.37
N GLN A 82 19.29 -5.42 -2.74
CA GLN A 82 20.25 -6.52 -2.92
C GLN A 82 20.47 -7.28 -1.60
N GLY A 83 20.30 -8.60 -1.63
CA GLY A 83 20.47 -9.50 -0.49
C GLY A 83 19.36 -9.43 0.56
N LYS A 84 18.33 -8.61 0.36
CA LYS A 84 17.16 -8.52 1.23
C LYS A 84 16.11 -9.59 0.89
N ALA A 85 15.00 -9.63 1.62
CA ALA A 85 13.95 -10.62 1.36
C ALA A 85 13.43 -10.53 -0.08
N LEU A 86 13.17 -9.33 -0.57
CA LEU A 86 12.83 -9.03 -1.96
C LEU A 86 14.10 -8.57 -2.69
N ASP A 87 14.94 -9.53 -3.06
CA ASP A 87 16.25 -9.27 -3.68
C ASP A 87 16.10 -8.84 -5.14
N ILE A 88 16.45 -7.59 -5.43
CA ILE A 88 16.39 -6.99 -6.77
C ILE A 88 17.36 -7.61 -7.78
N LYS A 89 18.27 -8.49 -7.38
CA LYS A 89 19.07 -9.30 -8.28
C LYS A 89 18.38 -10.61 -8.71
N ARG A 90 17.41 -11.07 -7.92
CA ARG A 90 16.69 -12.32 -8.14
C ARG A 90 15.28 -12.11 -8.65
N TYR A 91 14.66 -10.97 -8.32
CA TYR A 91 13.28 -10.66 -8.61
C TYR A 91 13.15 -9.31 -9.31
N ARG A 92 12.11 -9.18 -10.13
CA ARG A 92 11.70 -7.94 -10.73
C ARG A 92 10.55 -7.35 -9.88
N LEU A 93 10.84 -6.27 -9.15
CA LEU A 93 9.87 -5.63 -8.26
C LEU A 93 9.11 -4.53 -9.00
N LEU A 94 7.78 -4.56 -8.95
CA LEU A 94 6.88 -3.57 -9.53
C LEU A 94 6.05 -2.91 -8.43
N GLY A 95 6.09 -1.58 -8.36
CA GLY A 95 5.22 -0.75 -7.55
C GLY A 95 4.49 0.27 -8.40
N ILE A 96 3.43 0.86 -7.87
CA ILE A 96 2.64 1.92 -8.51
C ILE A 96 2.43 3.10 -7.58
N ASP A 97 2.21 4.27 -8.15
CA ASP A 97 1.62 5.41 -7.45
C ASP A 97 0.09 5.29 -7.52
N TRP A 98 -0.58 5.62 -6.42
CA TRP A 98 -2.04 5.46 -6.34
C TRP A 98 -2.78 6.44 -7.27
N LEU A 99 -3.78 5.97 -8.01
CA LEU A 99 -4.81 6.85 -8.57
C LEU A 99 -5.50 7.59 -7.41
N GLY A 100 -5.70 8.89 -7.54
CA GLY A 100 -6.21 9.70 -6.44
C GLY A 100 -5.16 10.09 -5.39
N GLY A 101 -3.88 9.74 -5.62
CA GLY A 101 -2.73 10.13 -4.79
C GLY A 101 -2.07 11.43 -5.24
N VAL A 102 -0.86 11.67 -4.73
CA VAL A 102 -0.09 12.93 -4.95
C VAL A 102 1.14 12.74 -5.83
N ASP A 103 1.52 11.48 -6.10
CA ASP A 103 2.73 11.17 -6.88
C ASP A 103 2.42 11.21 -8.40
N GLY A 104 3.03 10.38 -9.21
CA GLY A 104 2.97 10.47 -10.67
C GLY A 104 1.67 10.01 -11.34
N SER A 105 0.75 9.35 -10.62
CA SER A 105 -0.57 8.94 -11.14
C SER A 105 -1.57 10.09 -11.12
N THR A 106 -2.67 9.97 -11.89
CA THR A 106 -3.75 10.97 -11.87
C THR A 106 -4.34 11.09 -10.47
N GLY A 107 -4.28 12.29 -9.91
CA GLY A 107 -4.78 12.64 -8.58
C GLY A 107 -5.58 13.95 -8.58
N PRO A 108 -6.16 14.33 -7.45
CA PRO A 108 -7.02 15.50 -7.35
C PRO A 108 -6.28 16.83 -7.47
N HIS A 109 -5.00 16.90 -7.07
CA HIS A 109 -4.21 18.13 -7.09
C HIS A 109 -4.95 19.35 -6.48
N GLY A 110 -5.60 19.14 -5.34
CA GLY A 110 -6.41 20.16 -4.67
C GLY A 110 -7.86 20.29 -5.17
N ALA A 111 -8.25 19.61 -6.25
CA ALA A 111 -9.63 19.66 -6.73
C ALA A 111 -10.60 18.93 -5.79
N ALA A 112 -11.70 19.59 -5.44
CA ALA A 112 -12.70 19.04 -4.53
C ALA A 112 -13.66 18.03 -5.18
N ASP A 113 -13.78 18.07 -6.51
CA ASP A 113 -14.70 17.27 -7.34
C ASP A 113 -14.06 16.04 -7.98
N PHE A 114 -12.92 15.60 -7.45
CA PHE A 114 -12.24 14.40 -7.95
C PHE A 114 -13.10 13.15 -7.66
N PRO A 115 -13.31 12.25 -8.65
CA PRO A 115 -14.21 11.11 -8.49
C PRO A 115 -13.72 10.12 -7.43
N ALA A 116 -14.65 9.37 -6.85
CA ALA A 116 -14.32 8.34 -5.88
C ALA A 116 -13.56 7.18 -6.54
N ILE A 117 -12.38 6.88 -6.03
CA ILE A 117 -11.55 5.75 -6.48
C ILE A 117 -11.67 4.60 -5.48
N SER A 118 -12.02 3.41 -5.95
CA SER A 118 -12.05 2.20 -5.12
C SER A 118 -10.76 1.40 -5.19
N SER A 119 -10.57 0.45 -4.27
CA SER A 119 -9.49 -0.54 -4.34
C SER A 119 -9.60 -1.44 -5.59
N ALA A 120 -10.83 -1.67 -6.09
CA ALA A 120 -11.07 -2.40 -7.33
C ALA A 120 -10.62 -1.60 -8.56
N ASP A 121 -10.80 -0.27 -8.55
CA ASP A 121 -10.31 0.61 -9.62
C ASP A 121 -8.78 0.59 -9.69
N GLN A 122 -8.10 0.66 -8.55
CA GLN A 122 -6.65 0.51 -8.46
C GLN A 122 -6.19 -0.84 -9.02
N ALA A 123 -6.86 -1.92 -8.63
CA ALA A 123 -6.54 -3.27 -9.11
C ALA A 123 -6.74 -3.42 -10.62
N ARG A 124 -7.81 -2.84 -11.19
CA ARG A 124 -8.04 -2.84 -12.64
C ARG A 124 -6.98 -2.06 -13.40
N ALA A 125 -6.59 -0.89 -12.89
CA ALA A 125 -5.50 -0.10 -13.48
C ALA A 125 -4.17 -0.87 -13.46
N LEU A 126 -3.85 -1.51 -12.34
CA LEU A 126 -2.65 -2.34 -12.21
C LEU A 126 -2.70 -3.59 -13.10
N LEU A 127 -3.87 -4.22 -13.28
CA LEU A 127 -4.03 -5.34 -14.21
C LEU A 127 -3.73 -4.91 -15.66
N LEU A 128 -4.16 -3.72 -16.07
CA LEU A 128 -3.82 -3.17 -17.39
C LEU A 128 -2.32 -2.96 -17.53
N LEU A 129 -1.65 -2.47 -16.50
CA LEU A 129 -0.19 -2.32 -16.47
C LEU A 129 0.50 -3.69 -16.60
N LEU A 130 0.08 -4.69 -15.84
CA LEU A 130 0.61 -6.06 -15.92
C LEU A 130 0.44 -6.66 -17.33
N ASN A 131 -0.71 -6.43 -17.96
CA ASN A 131 -0.95 -6.86 -19.34
C ASN A 131 -0.04 -6.12 -20.33
N ARG A 132 0.21 -4.81 -20.12
CA ARG A 132 1.12 -4.00 -20.95
C ARG A 132 2.58 -4.48 -20.82
N PHE A 133 2.97 -4.96 -19.62
CA PHE A 133 4.27 -5.62 -19.40
C PHE A 133 4.37 -7.03 -20.00
N GLY A 134 3.28 -7.58 -20.53
CA GLY A 134 3.22 -8.97 -20.97
C GLY A 134 3.38 -9.98 -19.82
N ALA A 135 3.10 -9.57 -18.59
CA ALA A 135 3.26 -10.39 -17.41
C ALA A 135 2.23 -11.52 -17.39
N ARG A 136 2.62 -12.70 -17.85
CA ARG A 136 1.75 -13.88 -17.87
C ARG A 136 1.50 -14.44 -16.48
N ARG A 137 2.44 -14.25 -15.56
CA ARG A 137 2.38 -14.71 -14.16
C ARG A 137 2.95 -13.66 -13.21
N VAL A 138 2.32 -13.48 -12.06
CA VAL A 138 2.84 -12.74 -10.90
C VAL A 138 3.33 -13.77 -9.90
N HIS A 139 4.63 -13.74 -9.61
CA HIS A 139 5.26 -14.72 -8.72
C HIS A 139 4.88 -14.49 -7.25
N LEU A 140 4.86 -13.23 -6.83
CA LEU A 140 4.40 -12.81 -5.51
C LEU A 140 3.68 -11.47 -5.61
N LEU A 141 2.54 -11.36 -4.95
CA LEU A 141 1.83 -10.10 -4.74
C LEU A 141 1.86 -9.77 -3.25
N VAL A 142 2.56 -8.71 -2.89
CA VAL A 142 2.66 -8.23 -1.51
C VAL A 142 1.80 -6.99 -1.36
N GLY A 143 0.86 -7.00 -0.43
CA GLY A 143 0.02 -5.85 -0.10
C GLY A 143 0.01 -5.56 1.39
N ALA A 144 0.39 -4.33 1.78
CA ALA A 144 0.38 -3.88 3.16
C ALA A 144 -0.71 -2.82 3.37
N SER A 145 -1.53 -2.96 4.42
CA SER A 145 -2.60 -1.99 4.74
C SER A 145 -3.49 -1.71 3.52
N TYR A 146 -3.61 -0.48 3.03
CA TYR A 146 -4.34 -0.14 1.81
C TYR A 146 -3.89 -0.95 0.59
N GLY A 147 -2.58 -1.15 0.43
CA GLY A 147 -2.05 -2.01 -0.62
C GLY A 147 -2.53 -3.46 -0.50
N GLY A 148 -2.83 -3.93 0.71
CA GLY A 148 -3.47 -5.22 0.94
C GLY A 148 -4.93 -5.26 0.44
N ASN A 149 -5.67 -4.16 0.58
CA ASN A 149 -7.02 -4.05 0.00
C ASN A 149 -6.98 -4.17 -1.53
N VAL A 150 -6.05 -3.44 -2.16
CA VAL A 150 -5.84 -3.49 -3.62
C VAL A 150 -5.32 -4.85 -4.06
N ALA A 151 -4.39 -5.44 -3.29
CA ALA A 151 -3.84 -6.77 -3.60
C ALA A 151 -4.90 -7.87 -3.58
N GLN A 152 -5.86 -7.83 -2.68
CA GLN A 152 -6.99 -8.77 -2.65
C GLN A 152 -7.84 -8.66 -3.91
N GLN A 153 -8.22 -7.44 -4.32
CA GLN A 153 -8.96 -7.22 -5.57
C GLN A 153 -8.17 -7.70 -6.79
N LEU A 154 -6.88 -7.39 -6.84
CA LEU A 154 -6.01 -7.84 -7.93
C LEU A 154 -5.83 -9.36 -7.94
N ALA A 155 -5.73 -10.01 -6.78
CA ALA A 155 -5.62 -11.46 -6.67
C ALA A 155 -6.83 -12.17 -7.27
N ALA A 156 -8.04 -11.68 -6.98
CA ALA A 156 -9.26 -12.21 -7.60
C ALA A 156 -9.28 -12.03 -9.13
N LEU A 157 -8.78 -10.89 -9.64
CA LEU A 157 -8.69 -10.63 -11.09
C LEU A 157 -7.61 -11.47 -11.79
N LEU A 158 -6.51 -11.77 -11.11
CA LEU A 158 -5.41 -12.56 -11.67
C LEU A 158 -5.74 -14.06 -11.72
N GLY A 159 -6.51 -14.58 -10.76
CA GLY A 159 -6.79 -16.01 -10.67
C GLY A 159 -5.50 -16.84 -10.69
N GLU A 160 -5.40 -17.82 -11.58
CA GLU A 160 -4.25 -18.71 -11.75
C GLU A 160 -2.94 -18.02 -12.19
N ARG A 161 -3.02 -16.77 -12.64
CA ARG A 161 -1.82 -15.96 -12.95
C ARG A 161 -1.05 -15.54 -11.69
N LEU A 162 -1.70 -15.56 -10.51
CA LEU A 162 -1.06 -15.25 -9.24
C LEU A 162 -0.57 -16.54 -8.57
N ARG A 163 0.71 -16.58 -8.23
CA ARG A 163 1.30 -17.75 -7.59
C ARG A 163 1.16 -17.73 -6.07
N HIS A 164 1.34 -16.56 -5.44
CA HIS A 164 1.17 -16.39 -4.00
C HIS A 164 0.80 -14.95 -3.64
N LEU A 165 -0.08 -14.81 -2.67
CA LEU A 165 -0.49 -13.53 -2.09
C LEU A 165 0.06 -13.40 -0.67
N VAL A 166 0.72 -12.29 -0.37
CA VAL A 166 1.10 -11.90 0.99
C VAL A 166 0.33 -10.66 1.39
N LEU A 167 -0.43 -10.77 2.46
CA LEU A 167 -1.17 -9.66 3.07
C LEU A 167 -0.53 -9.30 4.42
N LEU A 168 -0.20 -8.03 4.59
CA LEU A 168 0.41 -7.50 5.79
C LEU A 168 -0.54 -6.48 6.44
N CYS A 169 -1.08 -6.78 7.62
CA CYS A 169 -2.01 -5.90 8.35
C CYS A 169 -3.16 -5.41 7.45
N ALA A 170 -3.85 -6.32 6.77
CA ALA A 170 -4.95 -6.01 5.85
C ALA A 170 -6.15 -6.93 6.08
N ALA A 171 -7.36 -6.45 5.79
CA ALA A 171 -8.59 -7.21 5.91
C ALA A 171 -9.46 -7.07 4.66
N HIS A 172 -10.44 -7.97 4.50
CA HIS A 172 -11.38 -7.99 3.36
C HIS A 172 -12.48 -6.92 3.43
N ARG A 173 -12.56 -6.21 4.53
CA ARG A 173 -13.45 -5.07 4.80
C ARG A 173 -12.87 -4.17 5.88
N PRO A 174 -13.24 -2.89 5.95
CA PRO A 174 -12.81 -2.02 7.05
C PRO A 174 -13.42 -2.47 8.39
N ALA A 175 -12.62 -2.34 9.45
CA ALA A 175 -13.13 -2.41 10.82
C ALA A 175 -13.86 -1.10 11.18
N GLN A 176 -14.88 -1.21 12.04
CA GLN A 176 -15.68 -0.05 12.45
C GLN A 176 -14.83 1.02 13.18
N PHE A 177 -13.90 0.59 14.03
CA PHE A 177 -13.00 1.52 14.71
C PHE A 177 -12.08 2.26 13.73
N GLY A 178 -11.47 1.55 12.77
CA GLY A 178 -10.67 2.17 11.72
C GLY A 178 -11.49 3.12 10.84
N HIS A 179 -12.73 2.75 10.51
CA HIS A 179 -13.67 3.64 9.79
C HIS A 179 -13.98 4.90 10.59
N ALA A 180 -14.30 4.77 11.89
CA ALA A 180 -14.60 5.91 12.77
C ALA A 180 -13.40 6.89 12.86
N LEU A 181 -12.18 6.37 13.04
CA LEU A 181 -10.97 7.20 13.02
C LEU A 181 -10.80 7.97 11.71
N ARG A 182 -10.97 7.32 10.57
CA ARG A 182 -10.87 7.97 9.25
C ARG A 182 -12.00 8.97 9.02
N GLN A 183 -13.20 8.71 9.55
CA GLN A 183 -14.29 9.70 9.52
C GLN A 183 -13.92 10.96 10.28
N VAL A 184 -13.38 10.84 11.51
CA VAL A 184 -12.91 11.99 12.29
C VAL A 184 -11.80 12.73 11.55
N GLN A 185 -10.84 12.03 10.95
CA GLN A 185 -9.77 12.64 10.15
C GLN A 185 -10.33 13.45 8.97
N ARG A 186 -11.33 12.93 8.23
CA ARG A 186 -11.98 13.67 7.15
C ARG A 186 -12.75 14.87 7.66
N THR A 187 -13.43 14.74 8.81
CA THR A 187 -14.10 15.88 9.44
C THR A 187 -13.12 16.99 9.83
N ILE A 188 -11.92 16.64 10.31
CA ILE A 188 -10.86 17.62 10.59
C ILE A 188 -10.49 18.40 9.32
N LEU A 189 -10.37 17.70 8.18
CA LEU A 189 -10.10 18.34 6.90
C LEU A 189 -11.25 19.24 6.42
N ASP A 190 -12.50 18.92 6.79
CA ASP A 190 -13.68 19.71 6.42
C ASP A 190 -13.82 21.01 7.24
N LEU A 191 -13.34 20.98 8.48
CA LEU A 191 -13.47 22.10 9.43
C LEU A 191 -12.26 23.04 9.45
N GLY A 192 -11.12 22.62 8.88
CA GLY A 192 -9.90 23.42 8.90
C GLY A 192 -9.90 24.52 7.84
N ASP A 193 -9.67 25.77 8.25
CA ASP A 193 -9.52 26.91 7.34
C ASP A 193 -8.21 26.84 6.54
N ASP A 194 -7.17 26.22 7.11
CA ASP A 194 -5.89 25.96 6.47
C ASP A 194 -5.72 24.46 6.20
N ALA A 195 -5.66 24.08 4.92
CA ALA A 195 -5.63 22.69 4.47
C ALA A 195 -4.40 21.93 4.97
N ASP A 196 -3.23 22.59 5.06
CA ASP A 196 -2.00 21.95 5.50
C ASP A 196 -2.01 21.67 7.01
N THR A 197 -2.49 22.62 7.80
CA THR A 197 -2.67 22.45 9.25
C THR A 197 -3.71 21.37 9.54
N ALA A 198 -4.84 21.37 8.84
CA ALA A 198 -5.88 20.36 8.98
C ALA A 198 -5.34 18.95 8.61
N LEU A 199 -4.57 18.85 7.54
CA LEU A 199 -3.95 17.60 7.11
C LEU A 199 -2.90 17.12 8.12
N ALA A 200 -2.09 18.02 8.67
CA ALA A 200 -1.13 17.69 9.72
C ALA A 200 -1.82 17.13 10.96
N LEU A 201 -2.93 17.73 11.40
CA LEU A 201 -3.72 17.28 12.55
C LEU A 201 -4.40 15.92 12.25
N ALA A 202 -5.01 15.76 11.08
CA ALA A 202 -5.59 14.49 10.66
C ALA A 202 -4.54 13.37 10.63
N ARG A 203 -3.31 13.68 10.19
CA ARG A 203 -2.18 12.73 10.20
C ARG A 203 -1.73 12.40 11.62
N SER A 204 -1.68 13.36 12.53
CA SER A 204 -1.35 13.13 13.93
C SER A 204 -2.33 12.14 14.58
N LEU A 205 -3.63 12.30 14.32
CA LEU A 205 -4.66 11.35 14.76
C LEU A 205 -4.46 9.96 14.10
N ALA A 206 -4.11 9.89 12.81
CA ALA A 206 -3.82 8.63 12.15
C ALA A 206 -2.64 7.89 12.80
N VAL A 207 -1.57 8.61 13.12
CA VAL A 207 -0.35 8.04 13.75
C VAL A 207 -0.66 7.45 15.12
N LEU A 208 -1.53 8.09 15.92
CA LEU A 208 -1.99 7.54 17.18
C LEU A 208 -2.77 6.23 16.98
N GLY A 209 -3.63 6.15 15.97
CA GLY A 209 -4.37 4.94 15.63
C GLY A 209 -3.47 3.78 15.13
N TYR A 210 -2.29 4.09 14.57
CA TYR A 210 -1.36 3.07 14.10
C TYR A 210 -0.49 2.47 15.20
N ARG A 211 -0.38 3.13 16.36
CA ARG A 211 0.44 2.71 17.49
C ARG A 211 -0.40 2.09 18.59
N THR A 212 0.24 1.24 19.40
CA THR A 212 -0.39 0.75 20.61
C THR A 212 -0.26 1.80 21.74
N PRO A 213 -1.25 1.91 22.65
CA PRO A 213 -1.11 2.74 23.84
C PRO A 213 0.15 2.40 24.64
N GLU A 214 0.44 1.09 24.81
CA GLU A 214 1.62 0.61 25.50
C GLU A 214 2.93 1.01 24.80
N GLY A 215 2.96 0.98 23.45
CA GLY A 215 4.12 1.43 22.66
C GLY A 215 4.37 2.94 22.79
N VAL A 216 3.31 3.74 22.87
CA VAL A 216 3.39 5.18 23.15
C VAL A 216 3.90 5.41 24.58
N GLU A 217 3.34 4.71 25.55
CA GLU A 217 3.77 4.82 26.96
C GLU A 217 5.22 4.37 27.16
N THR A 218 5.63 3.26 26.55
CA THR A 218 7.02 2.77 26.60
C THR A 218 8.01 3.81 26.04
N ARG A 219 7.60 4.53 25.01
CA ARG A 219 8.47 5.53 24.37
C ARG A 219 8.51 6.86 25.10
N PHE A 220 7.41 7.32 25.68
CA PHE A 220 7.24 8.69 26.16
C PHE A 220 6.85 8.81 27.64
N GLY A 221 6.50 7.69 28.31
CA GLY A 221 6.00 7.70 29.69
C GLY A 221 6.93 8.29 30.75
N GLY A 222 8.22 8.47 30.41
CA GLY A 222 9.18 9.20 31.25
C GLY A 222 9.05 10.72 31.20
N ASP A 223 8.31 11.28 30.21
CA ASP A 223 8.06 12.71 30.08
C ASP A 223 6.67 13.09 30.64
N VAL A 224 6.62 13.39 31.94
CA VAL A 224 5.39 13.77 32.65
C VAL A 224 4.78 15.08 32.15
N SER A 225 5.51 15.90 31.36
CA SER A 225 5.01 17.13 30.75
C SER A 225 4.15 16.87 29.50
N GLY A 226 4.34 15.70 28.87
CA GLY A 226 3.72 15.37 27.57
C GLY A 226 4.32 16.11 26.38
N GLY A 227 5.36 16.92 26.57
CA GLY A 227 6.00 17.71 25.51
C GLY A 227 6.64 16.86 24.41
N ALA A 228 7.24 15.74 24.79
CA ALA A 228 7.89 14.83 23.84
C ALA A 228 6.88 14.15 22.89
N VAL A 229 5.74 13.68 23.40
CA VAL A 229 4.69 13.07 22.57
C VAL A 229 4.03 14.11 21.68
N SER A 230 3.78 15.32 22.17
CA SER A 230 3.23 16.42 21.37
C SER A 230 4.17 16.76 20.21
N SER A 231 5.46 16.98 20.48
CA SER A 231 6.47 17.26 19.45
C SER A 231 6.59 16.14 18.42
N TRP A 232 6.45 14.89 18.84
CA TRP A 232 6.46 13.74 17.93
C TRP A 232 5.25 13.73 17.00
N LEU A 233 4.06 14.04 17.48
CA LEU A 233 2.85 14.15 16.68
C LEU A 233 2.94 15.31 15.68
N ASP A 234 3.38 16.49 16.14
CA ASP A 234 3.57 17.68 15.31
C ASP A 234 4.57 17.40 14.18
N HIS A 235 5.70 16.74 14.50
CA HIS A 235 6.69 16.35 13.49
C HIS A 235 6.09 15.43 12.43
N HIS A 236 5.32 14.42 12.83
CA HIS A 236 4.71 13.48 11.87
C HIS A 236 3.62 14.16 11.04
N GLY A 237 2.84 15.04 11.63
CA GLY A 237 1.83 15.84 10.94
C GLY A 237 2.46 16.75 9.89
N ALA A 238 3.38 17.62 10.30
CA ALA A 238 4.05 18.58 9.41
C ALA A 238 4.83 17.88 8.27
N LYS A 239 5.57 16.82 8.59
CA LYS A 239 6.29 16.02 7.58
C LYS A 239 5.35 15.42 6.54
N PHE A 240 4.15 15.04 6.93
CA PHE A 240 3.16 14.46 6.02
C PHE A 240 2.53 15.57 5.15
N ALA A 241 2.07 16.67 5.74
CA ALA A 241 1.46 17.79 5.03
C ALA A 241 2.42 18.41 4.00
N ALA A 242 3.72 18.44 4.28
CA ALA A 242 4.73 18.94 3.34
C ALA A 242 4.85 18.13 2.02
N ARG A 243 4.25 16.93 1.94
CA ARG A 243 4.38 16.03 0.77
C ARG A 243 3.07 15.40 0.31
N PHE A 244 1.98 15.65 1.01
CA PHE A 244 0.70 15.05 0.71
C PHE A 244 -0.37 16.15 0.60
N ASP A 245 -1.42 15.86 -0.12
CA ASP A 245 -2.51 16.78 -0.42
C ASP A 245 -3.78 16.36 0.34
N ALA A 246 -4.54 17.32 0.88
CA ALA A 246 -5.74 17.05 1.66
C ALA A 246 -6.85 16.38 0.83
N ALA A 247 -6.99 16.78 -0.45
CA ALA A 247 -7.97 16.15 -1.35
C ALA A 247 -7.58 14.70 -1.67
N ALA A 248 -6.28 14.44 -1.92
CA ALA A 248 -5.77 13.08 -2.11
C ALA A 248 -5.96 12.21 -0.86
N TYR A 249 -5.75 12.79 0.33
CA TYR A 249 -6.00 12.07 1.59
C TYR A 249 -7.47 11.69 1.75
N ARG A 250 -8.41 12.58 1.37
CA ARG A 250 -9.86 12.27 1.36
C ARG A 250 -10.18 11.10 0.43
N VAL A 251 -9.72 11.18 -0.81
CA VAL A 251 -9.97 10.17 -1.85
C VAL A 251 -9.48 8.80 -1.39
N LEU A 252 -8.22 8.69 -0.98
CA LEU A 252 -7.62 7.42 -0.60
C LEU A 252 -8.17 6.90 0.74
N SER A 253 -8.46 7.78 1.71
CA SER A 253 -9.10 7.43 2.97
C SER A 253 -10.52 6.88 2.74
N ALA A 254 -11.30 7.47 1.84
CA ALA A 254 -12.62 6.98 1.44
C ALA A 254 -12.53 5.64 0.70
N SER A 255 -11.50 5.46 -0.14
CA SER A 255 -11.23 4.20 -0.83
C SER A 255 -11.00 3.02 0.14
N ILE A 256 -10.31 3.26 1.27
CA ILE A 256 -10.16 2.24 2.32
C ILE A 256 -11.54 1.86 2.89
N ASP A 257 -12.39 2.85 3.17
CA ASP A 257 -13.70 2.62 3.77
C ASP A 257 -14.70 1.93 2.81
N ALA A 258 -14.52 2.13 1.51
CA ALA A 258 -15.32 1.47 0.47
C ALA A 258 -14.89 0.01 0.20
N HIS A 259 -13.68 -0.39 0.63
CA HIS A 259 -13.15 -1.72 0.31
C HIS A 259 -14.02 -2.85 0.84
N ARG A 260 -14.43 -3.75 -0.03
CA ARG A 260 -15.13 -5.01 0.27
C ARG A 260 -14.74 -6.06 -0.74
N ILE A 261 -14.42 -7.26 -0.27
CA ILE A 261 -14.22 -8.44 -1.12
C ILE A 261 -14.61 -9.69 -0.36
N ASP A 262 -15.11 -10.68 -1.05
CA ASP A 262 -15.29 -12.01 -0.47
C ASP A 262 -13.96 -12.78 -0.56
N PRO A 263 -13.34 -13.16 0.58
CA PRO A 263 -12.08 -13.92 0.57
C PRO A 263 -12.17 -15.25 -0.19
N SER A 264 -13.36 -15.83 -0.31
CA SER A 264 -13.56 -17.08 -1.06
C SER A 264 -13.28 -16.95 -2.57
N MET A 265 -13.25 -15.72 -3.09
CA MET A 265 -12.86 -15.46 -4.50
C MET A 265 -11.36 -15.49 -4.75
N ILE A 266 -10.54 -15.57 -3.69
CA ILE A 266 -9.08 -15.56 -3.78
C ILE A 266 -8.58 -17.00 -3.69
N HIS A 267 -8.27 -17.59 -4.85
CA HIS A 267 -7.82 -18.98 -4.96
C HIS A 267 -6.30 -19.15 -4.84
N ALA A 268 -5.54 -18.06 -4.97
CA ALA A 268 -4.09 -18.13 -4.81
C ALA A 268 -3.72 -18.46 -3.35
N PRO A 269 -2.71 -19.31 -3.12
CA PRO A 269 -2.14 -19.48 -1.79
C PRO A 269 -1.84 -18.12 -1.15
N THR A 270 -2.31 -17.92 0.07
CA THR A 270 -2.26 -16.63 0.75
C THR A 270 -1.58 -16.80 2.11
N THR A 271 -0.62 -15.94 2.42
CA THR A 271 -0.09 -15.75 3.77
C THR A 271 -0.55 -14.41 4.30
N LEU A 272 -1.29 -14.41 5.40
CA LEU A 272 -1.80 -13.22 6.08
C LEU A 272 -1.04 -13.00 7.39
N LEU A 273 -0.28 -11.89 7.47
CA LEU A 273 0.30 -11.42 8.74
C LEU A 273 -0.68 -10.51 9.46
N ALA A 274 -1.06 -10.89 10.67
CA ALA A 274 -1.88 -10.09 11.57
C ALA A 274 -1.12 -9.76 12.86
N VAL A 275 -1.40 -8.59 13.41
CA VAL A 275 -0.81 -8.10 14.65
C VAL A 275 -1.89 -8.03 15.72
N ARG A 276 -1.63 -8.65 16.88
CA ARG A 276 -2.64 -8.79 17.95
C ARG A 276 -3.11 -7.45 18.48
N GLU A 277 -2.22 -6.48 18.51
CA GLU A 277 -2.45 -5.13 19.04
C GLU A 277 -2.85 -4.11 17.95
N ASP A 278 -3.10 -4.56 16.72
CA ASP A 278 -3.52 -3.68 15.64
C ASP A 278 -4.95 -3.15 15.87
N LEU A 279 -5.06 -1.85 16.13
CA LEU A 279 -6.34 -1.17 16.34
C LEU A 279 -7.11 -0.90 15.03
N ILE A 280 -6.38 -0.82 13.90
CA ILE A 280 -6.97 -0.49 12.58
C ILE A 280 -7.51 -1.74 11.89
N VAL A 281 -6.79 -2.85 12.00
CA VAL A 281 -7.16 -4.15 11.45
C VAL A 281 -7.16 -5.18 12.59
N PRO A 282 -8.24 -5.27 13.36
CA PRO A 282 -8.29 -6.15 14.51
C PRO A 282 -8.16 -7.62 14.11
N LEU A 283 -7.51 -8.39 14.97
CA LEU A 283 -7.23 -9.81 14.78
C LEU A 283 -8.46 -10.64 14.38
N SER A 284 -9.65 -10.26 14.89
CA SER A 284 -10.92 -10.91 14.52
C SER A 284 -11.23 -10.87 13.02
N LEU A 285 -10.85 -9.79 12.32
CA LEU A 285 -11.02 -9.71 10.86
C LEU A 285 -10.01 -10.58 10.12
N ALA A 286 -8.80 -10.76 10.65
CA ALA A 286 -7.82 -11.68 10.10
C ALA A 286 -8.29 -13.14 10.23
N HIS A 287 -8.87 -13.51 11.37
CA HIS A 287 -9.50 -14.81 11.56
C HIS A 287 -10.69 -15.02 10.62
N GLU A 288 -11.57 -14.01 10.49
CA GLU A 288 -12.70 -14.07 9.56
C GLU A 288 -12.21 -14.28 8.12
N TYR A 289 -11.15 -13.56 7.70
CA TYR A 289 -10.54 -13.74 6.39
C TYR A 289 -10.01 -15.16 6.19
N ALA A 290 -9.20 -15.66 7.14
CA ALA A 290 -8.55 -16.96 7.04
C ALA A 290 -9.57 -18.13 7.04
N GLN A 291 -10.71 -17.97 7.72
CA GLN A 291 -11.79 -18.97 7.70
C GLN A 291 -12.52 -19.03 6.36
N ARG A 292 -12.55 -17.93 5.60
CA ARG A 292 -13.30 -17.83 4.33
C ARG A 292 -12.44 -18.03 3.11
N ALA A 293 -11.15 -17.70 3.18
CA ALA A 293 -10.21 -17.87 2.07
C ALA A 293 -9.81 -19.35 1.93
N PRO A 294 -9.89 -19.94 0.71
CA PRO A 294 -9.66 -21.38 0.51
C PRO A 294 -8.27 -21.88 0.90
N HIS A 295 -7.26 -21.03 0.74
CA HIS A 295 -5.84 -21.39 0.94
C HIS A 295 -5.11 -20.27 1.68
N CYS A 296 -5.48 -20.02 2.94
CA CYS A 296 -4.88 -18.96 3.76
C CYS A 296 -4.16 -19.52 4.97
N GLU A 297 -2.88 -19.20 5.09
CA GLU A 297 -2.08 -19.35 6.29
C GLU A 297 -2.10 -18.03 7.06
N LEU A 298 -2.66 -18.03 8.29
CA LEU A 298 -2.66 -16.88 9.17
C LEU A 298 -1.45 -16.95 10.12
N ILE A 299 -0.62 -15.92 10.07
CA ILE A 299 0.53 -15.74 10.98
C ILE A 299 0.22 -14.56 11.90
N GLU A 300 0.16 -14.86 13.21
CA GLU A 300 -0.07 -13.86 14.24
C GLU A 300 1.23 -13.48 14.93
N ILE A 301 1.48 -12.18 15.04
CA ILE A 301 2.57 -11.64 15.85
C ILE A 301 2.05 -10.67 16.90
N SER A 302 2.83 -10.44 17.94
CA SER A 302 2.62 -9.37 18.92
C SER A 302 3.64 -8.25 18.66
N SER A 303 3.21 -6.99 18.67
CA SER A 303 4.09 -5.86 18.43
C SER A 303 3.58 -4.57 19.08
N LEU A 304 4.44 -3.88 19.79
CA LEU A 304 4.18 -2.53 20.32
C LEU A 304 3.96 -1.48 19.23
N TYR A 305 4.29 -1.82 17.99
CA TYR A 305 4.09 -0.91 16.85
C TYR A 305 2.67 -0.99 16.27
N GLY A 306 1.81 -1.94 16.74
CA GLY A 306 0.44 -2.09 16.27
C GLY A 306 0.36 -2.22 14.75
N HIS A 307 -0.43 -1.37 14.09
CA HIS A 307 -0.59 -1.38 12.63
C HIS A 307 0.71 -1.16 11.86
N ASP A 308 1.64 -0.35 12.40
CA ASP A 308 2.94 -0.08 11.76
C ASP A 308 3.94 -1.26 11.86
N ALA A 309 3.57 -2.38 12.47
CA ALA A 309 4.44 -3.55 12.63
C ALA A 309 4.98 -4.06 11.28
N PHE A 310 4.21 -3.96 10.19
CA PHE A 310 4.68 -4.38 8.86
C PHE A 310 5.89 -3.57 8.37
N LEU A 311 6.14 -2.37 8.92
CA LEU A 311 7.33 -1.53 8.65
C LEU A 311 8.40 -1.69 9.71
N LYS A 312 8.06 -2.13 10.93
CA LYS A 312 8.93 -2.09 12.11
C LYS A 312 9.43 -3.45 12.55
N GLU A 313 8.64 -4.50 12.35
CA GLU A 313 9.03 -5.88 12.63
C GLU A 313 9.81 -6.49 11.44
N GLU A 314 10.91 -5.83 11.08
CA GLU A 314 11.67 -6.10 9.86
C GLU A 314 12.07 -7.57 9.70
N ARG A 315 12.49 -8.21 10.81
CA ARG A 315 12.90 -9.60 10.82
C ARG A 315 11.72 -10.56 10.58
N ALA A 316 10.59 -10.33 11.26
CA ALA A 316 9.40 -11.18 11.12
C ALA A 316 8.84 -11.09 9.70
N VAL A 317 8.68 -9.86 9.18
CA VAL A 317 8.20 -9.61 7.82
C VAL A 317 9.18 -10.17 6.78
N GLY A 318 10.48 -9.99 6.97
CA GLY A 318 11.50 -10.50 6.04
C GLY A 318 11.52 -12.03 5.97
N ASN A 319 11.37 -12.72 7.11
CA ASN A 319 11.29 -14.18 7.14
C ASN A 319 10.03 -14.68 6.42
N LEU A 320 8.87 -14.08 6.70
CA LEU A 320 7.61 -14.41 6.04
C LEU A 320 7.72 -14.26 4.51
N LEU A 321 8.29 -13.14 4.03
CA LEU A 321 8.47 -12.91 2.60
C LEU A 321 9.40 -13.95 1.95
N ARG A 322 10.49 -14.34 2.62
CA ARG A 322 11.39 -15.40 2.11
C ARG A 322 10.67 -16.74 2.02
N THR A 323 9.95 -17.13 3.08
CA THR A 323 9.15 -18.37 3.08
C THR A 323 8.12 -18.39 1.94
N ALA A 324 7.40 -17.28 1.74
CA ALA A 324 6.42 -17.15 0.65
C ALA A 324 7.06 -17.26 -0.73
N LEU A 325 8.30 -16.81 -0.91
CA LEU A 325 9.05 -16.93 -2.16
C LEU A 325 9.59 -18.35 -2.38
N GLU A 326 10.03 -19.03 -1.31
CA GLU A 326 10.63 -20.38 -1.37
C GLU A 326 9.59 -21.48 -1.55
N ASN A 327 8.45 -21.40 -0.87
CA ASN A 327 7.33 -22.35 -1.03
C ASN A 327 6.75 -22.36 -2.46
N ASN A 328 7.25 -21.49 -3.30
CA ASN A 328 6.83 -21.27 -4.68
C ASN A 328 7.93 -21.57 -5.71
N ALA A 329 9.07 -22.13 -5.30
CA ALA A 329 10.19 -22.47 -6.20
C ALA A 329 9.94 -23.75 -7.01
#